data_ff867b8dc202df1e5330c0db4a615fc7
#
_entry.id   ff867b8dc202df1e5330c0db4a615fc7
#
_cell.length_a   1.000
_cell.length_b   1.000
_cell.length_c   1.000
_cell.angle_alpha   90.00
_cell.angle_beta   90.00
_cell.angle_gamma   90.00
#
_symmetry.space_group_name_H-M   'P 1'
#
loop_
_entity.id
_entity.type
_entity.pdbx_description
1 polymer ?
#
loop_
_entity_poly.entity_id
_entity_poly.type
_entity_poly.pdbx_seq_one_letter_code
_entity_poly.pdbx_strand_id
1 'polypeptide(L)'
;MTFALFAFTLVVPAQEFPKKIRGYKVHIAKVNVDGGAESQEADGLDAAVTVSTPTVVDVGLSGVTVDVDGTFIALAQSGTVDFLTFNDLSVNGISVEADEYRQSFSFSKDQRIKLPAPIRLKVGTFNLAKAAYREFVSSKDQWKITGTVFVFGRFRKFGMTFKRVVPIKISMLIRNPIPAALRK
;
A
#
# COMPACT_ATOMS: atom_id res chain seq x y z
N MET A 1 -46.17 27.28 9.95
CA MET A 1 -45.63 26.44 8.87
C MET A 1 -44.23 26.00 9.29
N THR A 2 -44.09 24.75 9.80
CA THR A 2 -42.83 24.26 10.35
C THR A 2 -42.20 23.36 9.31
N PHE A 3 -41.04 23.78 8.74
CA PHE A 3 -40.27 23.02 7.76
C PHE A 3 -39.41 22.01 8.50
N ALA A 4 -39.72 20.71 8.40
CA ALA A 4 -38.89 19.62 8.90
C ALA A 4 -37.75 19.35 7.91
N LEU A 5 -36.51 19.65 8.32
CA LEU A 5 -35.29 19.36 7.56
C LEU A 5 -34.94 17.87 7.74
N PHE A 6 -35.22 17.04 6.75
CA PHE A 6 -34.77 15.64 6.71
C PHE A 6 -33.27 15.58 6.34
N ALA A 7 -32.42 15.31 7.33
CA ALA A 7 -31.01 15.02 7.09
C ALA A 7 -30.86 13.60 6.54
N PHE A 8 -30.59 13.46 5.25
CA PHE A 8 -30.20 12.20 4.61
C PHE A 8 -28.74 11.90 4.98
N THR A 9 -28.54 10.97 5.92
CA THR A 9 -27.23 10.40 6.18
C THR A 9 -26.89 9.41 5.04
N LEU A 10 -25.98 9.80 4.15
CA LEU A 10 -25.38 8.91 3.15
C LEU A 10 -24.53 7.87 3.89
N VAL A 11 -25.07 6.68 4.09
CA VAL A 11 -24.29 5.51 4.51
C VAL A 11 -23.46 5.08 3.31
N VAL A 12 -22.17 5.44 3.29
CA VAL A 12 -21.21 4.92 2.31
C VAL A 12 -21.03 3.43 2.64
N PRO A 13 -21.40 2.48 1.75
CA PRO A 13 -21.20 1.07 2.01
C PRO A 13 -19.71 0.79 2.18
N ALA A 14 -19.31 0.26 3.32
CA ALA A 14 -17.97 -0.26 3.52
C ALA A 14 -17.76 -1.38 2.49
N GLN A 15 -16.70 -1.28 1.70
CA GLN A 15 -16.36 -2.27 0.69
C GLN A 15 -16.18 -3.63 1.36
N GLU A 16 -17.19 -4.52 1.24
CA GLU A 16 -17.15 -5.86 1.81
C GLU A 16 -16.26 -6.75 0.95
N PHE A 17 -15.15 -7.19 1.54
CA PHE A 17 -14.33 -8.21 0.91
C PHE A 17 -15.02 -9.58 0.96
N PRO A 18 -14.84 -10.45 -0.04
CA PRO A 18 -15.38 -11.81 0.00
C PRO A 18 -14.76 -12.58 1.17
N LYS A 19 -15.50 -13.55 1.75
CA LYS A 19 -15.03 -14.34 2.91
C LYS A 19 -13.71 -15.09 2.67
N LYS A 20 -13.38 -15.40 1.40
CA LYS A 20 -12.14 -16.06 0.98
C LYS A 20 -11.64 -15.49 -0.35
N ILE A 21 -10.32 -15.38 -0.50
CA ILE A 21 -9.64 -14.99 -1.73
C ILE A 21 -8.52 -16.03 -1.97
N ARG A 22 -8.47 -16.66 -3.14
CA ARG A 22 -7.48 -17.70 -3.51
C ARG A 22 -7.31 -18.79 -2.43
N GLY A 23 -8.42 -19.19 -1.77
CA GLY A 23 -8.41 -20.22 -0.72
C GLY A 23 -7.94 -19.74 0.67
N TYR A 24 -7.56 -18.47 0.82
CA TYR A 24 -7.21 -17.85 2.11
C TYR A 24 -8.46 -17.17 2.70
N LYS A 25 -8.70 -17.37 4.01
CA LYS A 25 -9.79 -16.68 4.72
C LYS A 25 -9.41 -15.20 4.89
N VAL A 26 -10.31 -14.28 4.53
CA VAL A 26 -10.08 -12.85 4.72
C VAL A 26 -10.08 -12.51 6.21
N HIS A 27 -9.10 -11.74 6.63
CA HIS A 27 -8.95 -11.22 7.99
C HIS A 27 -8.62 -9.74 7.94
N ILE A 28 -9.45 -8.92 8.55
CA ILE A 28 -9.20 -7.48 8.64
C ILE A 28 -8.28 -7.23 9.83
N ALA A 29 -7.13 -6.64 9.57
CA ALA A 29 -6.15 -6.24 10.56
C ALA A 29 -6.00 -4.72 10.59
N LYS A 30 -5.66 -4.17 11.74
CA LYS A 30 -5.31 -2.77 11.89
C LYS A 30 -3.84 -2.59 11.54
N VAL A 31 -3.55 -2.09 10.36
CA VAL A 31 -2.18 -1.90 9.86
C VAL A 31 -1.96 -0.42 9.59
N ASN A 32 -0.88 0.14 10.16
CA ASN A 32 -0.41 1.45 9.79
C ASN A 32 0.58 1.33 8.61
N VAL A 33 0.40 2.16 7.58
CA VAL A 33 1.32 2.23 6.43
C VAL A 33 1.86 3.64 6.35
N ASP A 34 3.19 3.77 6.51
CA ASP A 34 3.88 5.05 6.55
C ASP A 34 4.85 5.17 5.37
N GLY A 35 4.85 6.32 4.72
CA GLY A 35 5.79 6.71 3.66
C GLY A 35 7.08 7.35 4.17
N GLY A 36 7.40 7.21 5.46
CA GLY A 36 8.61 7.78 6.07
C GLY A 36 8.50 9.24 6.48
N ALA A 37 7.31 9.85 6.43
CA ALA A 37 7.15 11.27 6.75
C ALA A 37 6.71 11.56 8.19
N GLU A 38 5.99 10.67 8.87
CA GLU A 38 5.65 10.79 10.32
C GLU A 38 4.95 9.50 10.78
N SER A 39 5.53 8.83 11.78
CA SER A 39 4.89 7.66 12.41
C SER A 39 3.80 8.14 13.36
N GLN A 40 2.54 7.86 13.05
CA GLN A 40 1.49 7.97 14.04
C GLN A 40 1.55 6.76 14.97
N GLU A 41 1.91 6.99 16.22
CA GLU A 41 1.69 6.02 17.31
C GLU A 41 0.18 5.82 17.47
N ALA A 42 -0.35 4.75 16.92
CA ALA A 42 -1.73 4.35 17.13
C ALA A 42 -1.77 3.11 18.03
N ASP A 43 -2.35 3.27 19.20
CA ASP A 43 -2.61 2.19 20.15
C ASP A 43 -3.47 1.08 19.49
N GLY A 44 -3.08 -0.18 19.68
CA GLY A 44 -3.84 -1.33 19.20
C GLY A 44 -3.63 -1.72 17.73
N LEU A 45 -2.46 -1.40 17.13
CA LEU A 45 -2.10 -1.87 15.80
C LEU A 45 -1.69 -3.35 15.81
N ASP A 46 -2.06 -4.07 14.75
CA ASP A 46 -1.60 -5.45 14.49
C ASP A 46 -0.23 -5.48 13.79
N ALA A 47 0.06 -4.45 12.98
CA ALA A 47 1.33 -4.31 12.28
C ALA A 47 1.59 -2.86 11.83
N ALA A 48 2.86 -2.56 11.57
CA ALA A 48 3.31 -1.32 10.93
C ALA A 48 4.16 -1.64 9.70
N VAL A 49 3.99 -0.87 8.64
CA VAL A 49 4.72 -0.98 7.38
C VAL A 49 5.31 0.38 7.03
N THR A 50 6.61 0.42 6.79
CA THR A 50 7.30 1.63 6.29
C THR A 50 7.78 1.36 4.87
N VAL A 51 7.49 2.28 3.97
CA VAL A 51 7.84 2.19 2.55
C VAL A 51 8.93 3.21 2.24
N SER A 52 9.98 2.79 1.52
CA SER A 52 11.06 3.70 1.09
C SER A 52 10.64 4.59 -0.07
N THR A 53 11.44 5.62 -0.32
CA THR A 53 11.34 6.40 -1.56
C THR A 53 11.60 5.49 -2.76
N PRO A 54 10.75 5.52 -3.81
CA PRO A 54 10.95 4.74 -5.02
C PRO A 54 12.27 5.05 -5.73
N THR A 55 12.94 4.01 -6.25
CA THR A 55 14.17 4.12 -7.05
C THR A 55 13.88 3.71 -8.49
N VAL A 56 14.19 4.56 -9.46
CA VAL A 56 14.05 4.24 -10.89
C VAL A 56 15.13 3.22 -11.26
N VAL A 57 14.71 2.08 -11.82
CA VAL A 57 15.61 0.98 -12.20
C VAL A 57 15.63 0.73 -13.70
N ASP A 58 14.58 1.12 -14.42
CA ASP A 58 14.53 1.01 -15.87
C ASP A 58 13.67 2.10 -16.49
N VAL A 59 14.09 2.59 -17.68
CA VAL A 59 13.35 3.56 -18.50
C VAL A 59 13.37 3.07 -19.94
N GLY A 60 12.21 2.67 -20.44
CA GLY A 60 12.07 2.11 -21.79
C GLY A 60 10.88 2.65 -22.56
N LEU A 61 10.68 2.15 -23.78
CA LEU A 61 9.56 2.54 -24.64
C LEU A 61 8.19 2.16 -24.05
N SER A 62 8.15 1.12 -23.23
CA SER A 62 6.92 0.66 -22.55
C SER A 62 6.59 1.44 -21.28
N GLY A 63 7.50 2.27 -20.78
CA GLY A 63 7.31 3.04 -19.57
C GLY A 63 8.52 3.09 -18.66
N VAL A 64 8.29 3.35 -17.38
CA VAL A 64 9.31 3.38 -16.31
C VAL A 64 9.02 2.30 -15.29
N THR A 65 10.08 1.61 -14.87
CA THR A 65 10.05 0.66 -13.77
C THR A 65 10.74 1.26 -12.56
N VAL A 66 10.09 1.18 -11.41
CA VAL A 66 10.63 1.63 -10.13
C VAL A 66 10.61 0.50 -9.12
N ASP A 67 11.63 0.40 -8.31
CA ASP A 67 11.72 -0.52 -7.19
C ASP A 67 11.43 0.24 -5.88
N VAL A 68 10.67 -0.39 -4.99
CA VAL A 68 10.25 0.16 -3.70
C VAL A 68 10.60 -0.84 -2.61
N ASP A 69 11.48 -0.46 -1.71
CA ASP A 69 11.80 -1.25 -0.51
C ASP A 69 10.72 -1.05 0.56
N GLY A 70 10.48 -2.09 1.34
CA GLY A 70 9.57 -2.05 2.48
C GLY A 70 10.16 -2.66 3.74
N THR A 71 9.77 -2.12 4.88
CA THR A 71 10.05 -2.67 6.20
C THR A 71 8.74 -2.96 6.91
N PHE A 72 8.66 -4.10 7.55
CA PHE A 72 7.46 -4.60 8.21
C PHE A 72 7.77 -4.95 9.67
N ILE A 73 6.85 -4.60 10.58
CA ILE A 73 6.87 -5.00 11.99
C ILE A 73 5.49 -5.56 12.32
N ALA A 74 5.43 -6.82 12.73
CA ALA A 74 4.22 -7.44 13.26
C ALA A 74 4.16 -7.25 14.77
N LEU A 75 3.10 -6.65 15.28
CA LEU A 75 2.95 -6.31 16.70
C LEU A 75 2.11 -7.35 17.47
N ALA A 76 1.20 -8.05 16.77
CA ALA A 76 0.22 -8.94 17.40
C ALA A 76 0.52 -10.43 17.26
N GLN A 77 1.31 -10.85 16.28
CA GLN A 77 1.47 -12.26 15.91
C GLN A 77 2.77 -12.53 15.15
N SER A 78 3.12 -13.81 15.00
CA SER A 78 4.19 -14.29 14.11
C SER A 78 3.60 -15.03 12.92
N GLY A 79 4.43 -15.35 11.91
CA GLY A 79 3.96 -16.12 10.76
C GLY A 79 4.91 -16.14 9.58
N THR A 80 4.35 -16.52 8.44
CA THR A 80 5.04 -16.52 7.14
C THR A 80 4.12 -15.83 6.13
N VAL A 81 4.63 -14.85 5.43
CA VAL A 81 4.00 -14.31 4.23
C VAL A 81 4.35 -15.23 3.06
N ASP A 82 3.35 -15.72 2.34
CA ASP A 82 3.55 -16.60 1.18
C ASP A 82 3.78 -15.76 -0.09
N PHE A 83 2.95 -14.72 -0.31
CA PHE A 83 3.07 -13.75 -1.41
C PHE A 83 2.19 -12.51 -1.16
N LEU A 84 2.42 -11.44 -1.96
CA LEU A 84 1.58 -10.24 -1.95
C LEU A 84 0.96 -10.03 -3.34
N THR A 85 -0.26 -9.48 -3.37
CA THR A 85 -0.86 -8.96 -4.61
C THR A 85 -1.33 -7.52 -4.39
N PHE A 86 -1.43 -6.78 -5.47
CA PHE A 86 -1.73 -5.35 -5.44
C PHE A 86 -2.96 -5.07 -6.29
N ASN A 87 -3.81 -4.18 -5.83
CA ASN A 87 -5.02 -3.76 -6.56
C ASN A 87 -5.19 -2.25 -6.48
N ASP A 88 -5.62 -1.67 -7.60
CA ASP A 88 -5.94 -0.25 -7.72
C ASP A 88 -4.85 0.70 -7.22
N LEU A 89 -3.57 0.32 -7.42
CA LEU A 89 -2.45 1.19 -7.06
C LEU A 89 -2.46 2.45 -7.91
N SER A 90 -2.33 3.58 -7.25
CA SER A 90 -2.16 4.86 -7.93
C SER A 90 -1.23 5.81 -7.18
N VAL A 91 -0.54 6.65 -7.93
CA VAL A 91 0.30 7.74 -7.45
C VAL A 91 -0.24 9.04 -8.03
N ASN A 92 -0.70 9.97 -7.19
CA ASN A 92 -1.39 11.20 -7.62
C ASN A 92 -2.57 10.95 -8.59
N GLY A 93 -3.27 9.81 -8.42
CA GLY A 93 -4.37 9.41 -9.31
C GLY A 93 -3.92 8.92 -10.69
N ILE A 94 -2.66 8.54 -10.84
CA ILE A 94 -2.10 7.87 -12.00
C ILE A 94 -1.96 6.40 -11.66
N SER A 95 -2.58 5.52 -12.45
CA SER A 95 -2.53 4.07 -12.23
C SER A 95 -1.11 3.55 -12.40
N VAL A 96 -0.72 2.69 -11.47
CA VAL A 96 0.58 2.01 -11.42
C VAL A 96 0.31 0.52 -11.34
N GLU A 97 1.02 -0.27 -12.13
CA GLU A 97 0.96 -1.71 -12.10
C GLU A 97 2.06 -2.28 -11.21
N ALA A 98 1.74 -3.31 -10.43
CA ALA A 98 2.69 -4.05 -9.64
C ALA A 98 2.56 -5.54 -9.95
N ASP A 99 3.68 -6.21 -10.20
CA ASP A 99 3.71 -7.66 -10.34
C ASP A 99 3.42 -8.33 -8.97
N GLU A 100 2.90 -9.56 -9.00
CA GLU A 100 2.74 -10.35 -7.79
C GLU A 100 4.10 -10.56 -7.11
N TYR A 101 4.23 -10.15 -5.86
CA TYR A 101 5.45 -10.33 -5.07
C TYR A 101 5.50 -11.74 -4.51
N ARG A 102 6.31 -12.61 -5.11
CA ARG A 102 6.40 -14.05 -4.79
C ARG A 102 7.52 -14.44 -3.83
N GLN A 103 8.21 -13.47 -3.26
CA GLN A 103 9.23 -13.74 -2.24
C GLN A 103 8.57 -14.00 -0.89
N SER A 104 8.56 -15.27 -0.46
CA SER A 104 8.05 -15.60 0.86
C SER A 104 9.06 -15.22 1.94
N PHE A 105 8.56 -14.81 3.12
CA PHE A 105 9.38 -14.50 4.28
C PHE A 105 8.64 -14.80 5.57
N SER A 106 9.42 -15.19 6.60
CA SER A 106 8.90 -15.41 7.95
C SER A 106 9.13 -14.18 8.80
N PHE A 107 8.25 -13.98 9.77
CA PHE A 107 8.33 -12.88 10.72
C PHE A 107 7.98 -13.33 12.13
N SER A 108 8.61 -12.71 13.11
CA SER A 108 8.30 -12.85 14.53
C SER A 108 7.63 -11.59 15.05
N LYS A 109 6.87 -11.75 16.14
CA LYS A 109 6.28 -10.61 16.84
C LYS A 109 7.38 -9.63 17.27
N ASP A 110 7.10 -8.32 17.13
CA ASP A 110 7.95 -7.18 17.50
C ASP A 110 9.33 -7.14 16.80
N GLN A 111 9.53 -7.98 15.76
CA GLN A 111 10.74 -7.95 14.96
C GLN A 111 10.55 -7.11 13.70
N ARG A 112 11.49 -6.19 13.47
CA ARG A 112 11.56 -5.42 12.21
C ARG A 112 12.19 -6.27 11.13
N ILE A 113 11.51 -6.42 10.00
CA ILE A 113 11.96 -7.23 8.85
C ILE A 113 11.93 -6.36 7.61
N LYS A 114 13.06 -6.28 6.90
CA LYS A 114 13.10 -5.74 5.55
C LYS A 114 12.57 -6.80 4.59
N LEU A 115 11.79 -6.40 3.58
CA LEU A 115 11.35 -7.31 2.52
C LEU A 115 12.57 -7.93 1.83
N PRO A 116 12.55 -9.25 1.52
CA PRO A 116 13.66 -9.96 0.87
C PRO A 116 14.09 -9.38 -0.48
N ALA A 117 13.16 -8.76 -1.19
CA ALA A 117 13.42 -8.06 -2.46
C ALA A 117 12.56 -6.80 -2.54
N PRO A 118 12.89 -5.82 -3.37
CA PRO A 118 12.03 -4.67 -3.61
C PRO A 118 10.73 -5.08 -4.33
N ILE A 119 9.67 -4.31 -4.09
CA ILE A 119 8.42 -4.39 -4.86
C ILE A 119 8.63 -3.62 -6.15
N ARG A 120 8.41 -4.28 -7.29
CA ARG A 120 8.56 -3.68 -8.62
C ARG A 120 7.25 -3.09 -9.10
N LEU A 121 7.29 -1.80 -9.42
CA LEU A 121 6.16 -1.04 -9.94
C LEU A 121 6.45 -0.59 -11.37
N LYS A 122 5.43 -0.64 -12.24
CA LYS A 122 5.51 -0.23 -13.64
C LYS A 122 4.53 0.90 -13.92
N VAL A 123 5.04 1.97 -14.51
CA VAL A 123 4.24 3.11 -14.98
C VAL A 123 4.32 3.13 -16.50
N GLY A 124 3.24 2.75 -17.17
CA GLY A 124 3.19 2.71 -18.64
C GLY A 124 3.35 4.09 -19.29
N THR A 125 3.80 4.13 -20.54
CA THR A 125 4.15 5.36 -21.28
C THR A 125 3.02 6.40 -21.30
N PHE A 126 1.77 5.97 -21.50
CA PHE A 126 0.62 6.88 -21.47
C PHE A 126 0.43 7.53 -20.10
N ASN A 127 0.60 6.76 -19.03
CA ASN A 127 0.52 7.24 -17.66
C ASN A 127 1.69 8.17 -17.31
N LEU A 128 2.87 7.95 -17.88
CA LEU A 128 4.03 8.85 -17.73
C LEU A 128 3.78 10.20 -18.39
N ALA A 129 3.25 10.25 -19.61
CA ALA A 129 2.89 11.50 -20.27
C ALA A 129 1.88 12.31 -19.45
N LYS A 130 0.86 11.63 -18.90
CA LYS A 130 -0.12 12.24 -18.00
C LYS A 130 0.50 12.71 -16.68
N ALA A 131 1.47 11.95 -16.12
CA ALA A 131 2.21 12.33 -14.93
C ALA A 131 3.06 13.56 -15.17
N ALA A 132 3.84 13.58 -16.25
CA ALA A 132 4.69 14.70 -16.63
C ALA A 132 3.86 15.98 -16.87
N TYR A 133 2.74 15.86 -17.58
CA TYR A 133 1.83 17.00 -17.78
C TYR A 133 1.28 17.54 -16.45
N ARG A 134 0.83 16.66 -15.56
CA ARG A 134 0.32 17.08 -14.23
C ARG A 134 1.39 17.72 -13.36
N GLU A 135 2.60 17.17 -13.38
CA GLU A 135 3.72 17.72 -12.62
C GLU A 135 4.13 19.09 -13.16
N PHE A 136 4.11 19.27 -14.50
CA PHE A 136 4.37 20.56 -15.14
C PHE A 136 3.32 21.63 -14.81
N VAL A 137 2.03 21.26 -14.79
CA VAL A 137 0.93 22.20 -14.55
C VAL A 137 0.68 22.47 -13.06
N SER A 138 0.93 21.48 -12.19
CA SER A 138 0.52 21.53 -10.78
C SER A 138 1.44 20.61 -9.93
N SER A 139 2.73 20.94 -9.88
CA SER A 139 3.69 20.22 -9.02
C SER A 139 3.34 20.38 -7.55
N LYS A 140 3.37 19.28 -6.81
CA LYS A 140 3.09 19.24 -5.37
C LYS A 140 4.33 18.76 -4.61
N ASP A 141 4.54 19.27 -3.40
CA ASP A 141 5.63 18.82 -2.52
C ASP A 141 5.46 17.37 -2.04
N GLN A 142 4.23 16.89 -2.04
CA GLN A 142 3.89 15.54 -1.63
C GLN A 142 3.04 14.84 -2.68
N TRP A 143 3.32 13.55 -2.89
CA TRP A 143 2.55 12.66 -3.74
C TRP A 143 1.67 11.74 -2.89
N LYS A 144 0.40 11.65 -3.26
CA LYS A 144 -0.55 10.75 -2.63
C LYS A 144 -0.47 9.38 -3.29
N ILE A 145 -0.22 8.33 -2.49
CA ILE A 145 -0.26 6.93 -2.92
C ILE A 145 -1.53 6.31 -2.35
N THR A 146 -2.30 5.63 -3.20
CA THR A 146 -3.49 4.88 -2.79
C THR A 146 -3.52 3.52 -3.45
N GLY A 147 -4.25 2.57 -2.84
CA GLY A 147 -4.45 1.23 -3.37
C GLY A 147 -4.75 0.22 -2.28
N THR A 148 -4.73 -1.06 -2.63
CA THR A 148 -4.90 -2.16 -1.69
C THR A 148 -3.83 -3.21 -1.91
N VAL A 149 -3.13 -3.60 -0.85
CA VAL A 149 -2.19 -4.74 -0.84
C VAL A 149 -2.87 -5.90 -0.13
N PHE A 150 -2.90 -7.05 -0.77
CA PHE A 150 -3.38 -8.28 -0.15
C PHE A 150 -2.18 -9.12 0.28
N VAL A 151 -2.03 -9.32 1.59
CA VAL A 151 -0.97 -10.11 2.20
C VAL A 151 -1.48 -11.52 2.43
N PHE A 152 -1.00 -12.48 1.64
CA PHE A 152 -1.35 -13.89 1.76
C PHE A 152 -0.33 -14.61 2.62
N GLY A 153 -0.78 -15.33 3.66
CA GLY A 153 0.17 -15.97 4.56
C GLY A 153 -0.44 -16.94 5.55
N ARG A 154 0.44 -17.48 6.36
CA ARG A 154 0.14 -18.37 7.48
C ARG A 154 0.54 -17.67 8.76
N PHE A 155 -0.44 -17.25 9.54
CA PHE A 155 -0.28 -16.47 10.75
C PHE A 155 -0.44 -17.36 11.97
N ARG A 156 0.44 -17.22 12.94
CA ARG A 156 0.44 -18.00 14.18
C ARG A 156 -0.01 -17.13 15.34
N LYS A 157 -1.07 -17.57 16.02
CA LYS A 157 -1.59 -16.92 17.22
C LYS A 157 -2.07 -18.00 18.18
N PHE A 158 -1.72 -17.91 19.47
CA PHE A 158 -2.09 -18.89 20.52
C PHE A 158 -1.73 -20.35 20.16
N GLY A 159 -0.55 -20.58 19.60
CA GLY A 159 -0.09 -21.92 19.19
C GLY A 159 -0.74 -22.49 17.93
N MET A 160 -1.77 -21.85 17.36
CA MET A 160 -2.47 -22.29 16.16
C MET A 160 -1.99 -21.51 14.93
N THR A 161 -2.01 -22.18 13.76
CA THR A 161 -1.66 -21.57 12.48
C THR A 161 -2.93 -21.37 11.64
N PHE A 162 -3.09 -20.17 11.10
CA PHE A 162 -4.25 -19.76 10.29
C PHE A 162 -3.80 -19.32 8.91
N LYS A 163 -4.35 -19.95 7.85
CA LYS A 163 -4.17 -19.52 6.47
C LYS A 163 -5.11 -18.35 6.18
N ARG A 164 -4.54 -17.15 6.02
CA ARG A 164 -5.33 -15.92 5.91
C ARG A 164 -4.79 -15.00 4.82
N VAL A 165 -5.66 -14.17 4.27
CA VAL A 165 -5.32 -12.98 3.50
C VAL A 165 -5.73 -11.74 4.27
N VAL A 166 -4.80 -10.80 4.40
CA VAL A 166 -5.02 -9.51 5.06
C VAL A 166 -5.02 -8.42 3.99
N PRO A 167 -6.18 -7.81 3.69
CA PRO A 167 -6.25 -6.63 2.84
C PRO A 167 -5.77 -5.40 3.62
N ILE A 168 -4.78 -4.69 3.09
CA ILE A 168 -4.22 -3.47 3.63
C ILE A 168 -4.54 -2.35 2.66
N LYS A 169 -5.38 -1.39 3.08
CA LYS A 169 -5.65 -0.18 2.30
C LYS A 169 -4.50 0.79 2.49
N ILE A 170 -3.87 1.19 1.38
CA ILE A 170 -2.81 2.19 1.36
C ILE A 170 -3.46 3.55 1.07
N SER A 171 -3.18 4.53 1.91
CA SER A 171 -3.50 5.94 1.68
C SER A 171 -2.45 6.77 2.42
N MET A 172 -1.33 7.04 1.76
CA MET A 172 -0.20 7.75 2.37
C MET A 172 0.30 8.88 1.48
N LEU A 173 1.03 9.80 2.10
CA LEU A 173 1.75 10.86 1.42
C LEU A 173 3.24 10.53 1.46
N ILE A 174 3.91 10.65 0.32
CA ILE A 174 5.36 10.58 0.24
C ILE A 174 5.90 11.93 -0.23
N ARG A 175 7.14 12.23 0.09
CA ARG A 175 7.81 13.40 -0.45
C ARG A 175 7.95 13.24 -1.96
N ASN A 176 7.68 14.32 -2.71
CA ASN A 176 7.87 14.33 -4.16
C ASN A 176 9.34 14.01 -4.49
N PRO A 177 9.64 12.93 -5.22
CA PRO A 177 11.01 12.55 -5.55
C PRO A 177 11.67 13.50 -6.57
N ILE A 178 10.87 14.35 -7.26
CA ILE A 178 11.42 15.34 -8.20
C ILE A 178 11.99 16.51 -7.41
N PRO A 179 13.28 16.86 -7.59
CA PRO A 179 13.89 17.99 -6.91
C PRO A 179 13.14 19.30 -7.15
N ALA A 180 12.99 20.12 -6.11
CA ALA A 180 12.25 21.39 -6.17
C ALA A 180 12.77 22.33 -7.28
N ALA A 181 14.06 22.30 -7.58
CA ALA A 181 14.68 23.09 -8.65
C ALA A 181 14.21 22.69 -10.07
N LEU A 182 13.68 21.48 -10.25
CA LEU A 182 13.14 20.98 -11.53
C LEU A 182 11.61 21.10 -11.62
N ARG A 183 10.97 21.54 -10.54
CA ARG A 183 9.52 21.79 -10.48
C ARG A 183 9.28 23.27 -10.78
N LYS A 184 8.59 23.57 -11.85
CA LYS A 184 8.20 24.94 -12.25
C LYS A 184 6.78 25.22 -11.78
#